data_17c3c0a31ab39ab500729bce56516d73
#
_entry.id   17c3c0a31ab39ab500729bce56516d73
#
_cell.length_a   1.000
_cell.length_b   1.000
_cell.length_c   1.000
_cell.angle_alpha   90.00
_cell.angle_beta   90.00
_cell.angle_gamma   90.00
#
_symmetry.space_group_name_H-M   'P 1'
#
loop_
_entity.id
_entity.type
_entity.pdbx_description
1 polymer ?
#
loop_
_entity_poly.entity_id
_entity_poly.type
_entity_poly.pdbx_seq_one_letter_code
_entity_poly.pdbx_strand_id
1 'polypeptide(L)'
;MTYPGLAALSGPAAALLIANRQTVSVAESSCGGLISAALVAVPGASAFYIGGGIIYTAQGGRALLPERPKGMKSATQEFALFEARSIREKMGTIWGIGETGASGPSGNPYGNPPGHAVVAVSGPIERAIILATGRADREANMWAFAKAALDLLAELAAQSAK
;
A
#
# COMPACT_ATOMS: atom_id res chain seq x y z
N MET A 1 -5.54 -16.19 15.65
CA MET A 1 -4.26 -16.00 14.94
C MET A 1 -3.54 -14.85 15.64
N THR A 2 -2.24 -14.98 15.94
CA THR A 2 -1.49 -13.88 16.57
C THR A 2 -0.81 -13.08 15.46
N TYR A 3 -1.14 -11.79 15.35
CA TYR A 3 -0.51 -10.90 14.37
C TYR A 3 0.77 -10.29 14.93
N PRO A 4 1.77 -9.98 14.10
CA PRO A 4 2.96 -9.25 14.55
C PRO A 4 2.58 -7.86 15.05
N GLY A 5 3.41 -7.26 15.89
CA GLY A 5 3.23 -5.85 16.26
C GLY A 5 3.37 -4.95 15.03
N LEU A 6 2.58 -3.87 14.97
CA LEU A 6 2.57 -2.94 13.83
C LEU A 6 3.96 -2.40 13.50
N ALA A 7 4.73 -1.99 14.50
CA ALA A 7 6.10 -1.48 14.28
C ALA A 7 7.05 -2.55 13.72
N ALA A 8 6.84 -3.83 14.08
CA ALA A 8 7.64 -4.93 13.52
C ALA A 8 7.33 -5.17 12.03
N LEU A 9 6.08 -4.89 11.62
CA LEU A 9 5.65 -5.04 10.24
C LEU A 9 6.37 -4.06 9.29
N SER A 10 6.59 -2.83 9.73
CA SER A 10 7.19 -1.75 8.93
C SER A 10 8.67 -1.50 9.23
N GLY A 11 9.23 -2.12 10.28
CA GLY A 11 10.59 -1.86 10.76
C GLY A 11 11.67 -1.87 9.67
N PRO A 12 11.74 -2.91 8.81
CA PRO A 12 12.73 -2.95 7.74
C PRO A 12 12.61 -1.78 6.75
N ALA A 13 11.39 -1.43 6.33
CA ALA A 13 11.16 -0.29 5.44
C ALA A 13 11.52 1.04 6.13
N ALA A 14 11.04 1.25 7.36
CA ALA A 14 11.31 2.45 8.13
C ALA A 14 12.81 2.70 8.35
N ALA A 15 13.57 1.66 8.67
CA ALA A 15 15.02 1.77 8.85
C ALA A 15 15.73 2.28 7.59
N LEU A 16 15.33 1.77 6.41
CA LEU A 16 15.89 2.20 5.13
C LEU A 16 15.49 3.64 4.78
N LEU A 17 14.22 3.99 5.00
CA LEU A 17 13.74 5.34 4.74
C LEU A 17 14.45 6.38 5.62
N ILE A 18 14.64 6.08 6.91
CA ILE A 18 15.37 6.95 7.83
C ILE A 18 16.83 7.09 7.40
N ALA A 19 17.52 5.97 7.15
CA ALA A 19 18.92 5.97 6.75
C ALA A 19 19.18 6.77 5.47
N ASN A 20 18.25 6.69 4.50
CA ASN A 20 18.37 7.36 3.21
C ASN A 20 17.71 8.75 3.19
N ARG A 21 17.12 9.21 4.30
CA ARG A 21 16.35 10.48 4.38
C ARG A 21 15.25 10.55 3.33
N GLN A 22 14.57 9.43 3.11
CA GLN A 22 13.49 9.30 2.13
C GLN A 22 12.13 9.33 2.84
N THR A 23 11.12 9.79 2.11
CA THR A 23 9.75 9.91 2.61
C THR A 23 8.79 9.02 1.83
N VAL A 24 7.69 8.63 2.48
CA VAL A 24 6.65 7.78 1.89
C VAL A 24 5.25 8.31 2.21
N SER A 25 4.34 8.12 1.27
CA SER A 25 2.90 8.31 1.42
C SER A 25 2.13 7.08 0.94
N VAL A 26 0.89 6.92 1.38
CA VAL A 26 0.11 5.69 1.18
C VAL A 26 -1.29 5.99 0.69
N ALA A 27 -1.72 5.29 -0.36
CA ALA A 27 -3.10 5.15 -0.78
C ALA A 27 -3.49 3.67 -0.61
N GLU A 28 -4.26 3.35 0.41
CA GLU A 28 -4.65 1.98 0.72
C GLU A 28 -6.17 1.81 0.73
N SER A 29 -6.62 0.63 0.36
CA SER A 29 -8.03 0.28 0.27
C SER A 29 -8.36 -0.91 1.16
N SER A 30 -8.07 -2.11 0.69
CA SER A 30 -8.48 -3.34 1.36
C SER A 30 -7.69 -3.67 2.62
N CYS A 31 -6.54 -3.04 2.84
CA CYS A 31 -5.81 -3.06 4.12
C CYS A 31 -6.48 -2.24 5.22
N GLY A 32 -7.34 -1.27 4.88
CA GLY A 32 -8.14 -0.52 5.85
C GLY A 32 -7.35 0.35 6.83
N GLY A 33 -6.17 0.83 6.45
CA GLY A 33 -5.30 1.66 7.28
C GLY A 33 -4.13 0.94 7.93
N LEU A 34 -3.97 -0.37 7.73
CA LEU A 34 -2.90 -1.15 8.37
C LEU A 34 -1.50 -0.77 7.89
N ILE A 35 -1.33 -0.38 6.62
CA ILE A 35 -0.04 0.07 6.10
C ILE A 35 0.36 1.37 6.81
N SER A 36 -0.53 2.34 6.82
CA SER A 36 -0.31 3.63 7.51
C SER A 36 -0.10 3.46 9.01
N ALA A 37 -0.92 2.62 9.66
CA ALA A 37 -0.80 2.33 11.08
C ALA A 37 0.56 1.70 11.44
N ALA A 38 1.06 0.78 10.61
CA ALA A 38 2.36 0.16 10.80
C ALA A 38 3.51 1.17 10.68
N LEU A 39 3.45 2.09 9.71
CA LEU A 39 4.45 3.14 9.54
C LEU A 39 4.43 4.12 10.72
N VAL A 40 3.26 4.56 11.17
CA VAL A 40 3.10 5.46 12.32
C VAL A 40 3.54 4.82 13.63
N ALA A 41 3.41 3.49 13.78
CA ALA A 41 3.83 2.77 14.98
C ALA A 41 5.34 2.80 15.25
N VAL A 42 6.15 3.18 14.27
CA VAL A 42 7.61 3.34 14.45
C VAL A 42 7.90 4.68 15.13
N PRO A 43 8.62 4.71 16.28
CA PRO A 43 9.01 5.96 16.90
C PRO A 43 9.77 6.86 15.92
N GLY A 44 9.40 8.15 15.85
CA GLY A 44 9.99 9.10 14.91
C GLY A 44 9.43 9.03 13.49
N ALA A 45 8.28 8.41 13.29
CA ALA A 45 7.64 8.21 11.98
C ALA A 45 7.49 9.50 11.17
N SER A 46 7.32 10.67 11.81
CA SER A 46 7.21 11.96 11.13
C SER A 46 8.44 12.35 10.29
N ALA A 47 9.58 11.69 10.49
CA ALA A 47 10.76 11.92 9.66
C ALA A 47 10.65 11.26 8.27
N PHE A 48 9.79 10.25 8.09
CA PHE A 48 9.70 9.49 6.84
C PHE A 48 8.27 9.27 6.34
N TYR A 49 7.28 9.17 7.21
CA TYR A 49 5.87 9.01 6.82
C TYR A 49 5.15 10.37 6.82
N ILE A 50 4.73 10.81 5.65
CA ILE A 50 4.11 12.13 5.48
C ILE A 50 2.60 12.06 5.67
N GLY A 51 1.98 10.98 5.23
CA GLY A 51 0.54 10.80 5.33
C GLY A 51 -0.01 9.88 4.25
N GLY A 52 -1.32 9.77 4.21
CA GLY A 52 -2.01 8.94 3.24
C GLY A 52 -3.52 8.98 3.37
N GLY A 53 -4.19 8.12 2.61
CA GLY A 53 -5.63 8.00 2.66
C GLY A 53 -6.10 6.55 2.53
N ILE A 54 -7.20 6.23 3.23
CA ILE A 54 -7.93 4.99 3.04
C ILE A 54 -8.98 5.24 1.96
N ILE A 55 -8.74 4.67 0.77
CA ILE A 55 -9.56 4.87 -0.42
C ILE A 55 -10.40 3.62 -0.65
N TYR A 56 -11.47 3.50 0.14
CA TYR A 56 -12.22 2.26 0.20
C TYR A 56 -13.33 2.16 -0.86
N THR A 57 -13.81 3.30 -1.35
CA THR A 57 -14.90 3.34 -2.34
C THR A 57 -14.53 4.24 -3.52
N ALA A 58 -15.26 4.10 -4.64
CA ALA A 58 -15.10 5.00 -5.77
C ALA A 58 -15.36 6.49 -5.41
N GLN A 59 -16.24 6.74 -4.43
CA GLN A 59 -16.48 8.10 -3.93
C GLN A 59 -15.25 8.65 -3.19
N GLY A 60 -14.62 7.83 -2.33
CA GLY A 60 -13.37 8.20 -1.65
C GLY A 60 -12.25 8.46 -2.67
N GLY A 61 -12.15 7.64 -3.71
CA GLY A 61 -11.19 7.84 -4.79
C GLY A 61 -11.36 9.20 -5.48
N ARG A 62 -12.58 9.57 -5.83
CA ARG A 62 -12.87 10.89 -6.45
C ARG A 62 -12.54 12.09 -5.53
N ALA A 63 -12.62 11.89 -4.23
CA ALA A 63 -12.33 12.94 -3.26
C ALA A 63 -10.83 13.12 -2.99
N LEU A 64 -10.06 12.04 -3.04
CA LEU A 64 -8.67 12.01 -2.57
C LEU A 64 -7.63 11.92 -3.69
N LEU A 65 -7.98 11.31 -4.82
CA LEU A 65 -7.07 11.12 -5.96
C LEU A 65 -7.47 11.99 -7.16
N PRO A 66 -6.57 12.18 -8.13
CA PRO A 66 -6.93 12.79 -9.41
C PRO A 66 -7.96 11.93 -10.15
N GLU A 67 -8.51 12.51 -11.22
CA GLU A 67 -9.48 11.78 -12.05
C GLU A 67 -8.83 10.51 -12.62
N ARG A 68 -9.52 9.39 -12.38
CA ARG A 68 -9.06 8.08 -12.83
C ARG A 68 -9.20 7.97 -14.36
N PRO A 69 -8.18 7.52 -15.08
CA PRO A 69 -8.26 7.28 -16.52
C PRO A 69 -9.45 6.41 -16.92
N LYS A 70 -10.14 6.79 -17.98
CA LYS A 70 -11.32 6.07 -18.47
C LYS A 70 -10.94 4.62 -18.81
N GLY A 71 -11.74 3.68 -18.33
CA GLY A 71 -11.54 2.24 -18.58
C GLY A 71 -10.59 1.53 -17.64
N MET A 72 -9.82 2.24 -16.79
CA MET A 72 -8.93 1.64 -15.80
C MET A 72 -9.74 0.90 -14.75
N LYS A 73 -9.45 -0.38 -14.53
CA LYS A 73 -10.16 -1.24 -13.59
C LYS A 73 -9.45 -1.28 -12.24
N SER A 74 -10.21 -1.27 -11.15
CA SER A 74 -9.66 -1.50 -9.80
C SER A 74 -9.13 -2.94 -9.67
N ALA A 75 -8.32 -3.16 -8.62
CA ALA A 75 -7.68 -4.44 -8.33
C ALA A 75 -6.78 -4.97 -9.48
N THR A 76 -6.15 -4.06 -10.21
CA THR A 76 -5.15 -4.33 -11.25
C THR A 76 -3.82 -3.66 -10.93
N GLN A 77 -2.74 -4.14 -11.53
CA GLN A 77 -1.41 -3.52 -11.37
C GLN A 77 -1.38 -2.08 -11.86
N GLU A 78 -2.07 -1.80 -12.97
CA GLU A 78 -2.18 -0.45 -13.51
C GLU A 78 -2.85 0.50 -12.52
N PHE A 79 -3.94 0.07 -11.86
CA PHE A 79 -4.65 0.88 -10.89
C PHE A 79 -3.84 1.07 -9.60
N ALA A 80 -3.20 0.03 -9.08
CA ALA A 80 -2.34 0.16 -7.91
C ALA A 80 -1.15 1.11 -8.15
N LEU A 81 -0.54 1.09 -9.34
CA LEU A 81 0.50 2.05 -9.73
C LEU A 81 -0.08 3.47 -9.87
N PHE A 82 -1.27 3.63 -10.42
CA PHE A 82 -1.96 4.92 -10.48
C PHE A 82 -2.16 5.50 -9.07
N GLU A 83 -2.63 4.70 -8.12
CA GLU A 83 -2.79 5.13 -6.73
C GLU A 83 -1.44 5.50 -6.09
N ALA A 84 -0.41 4.68 -6.26
CA ALA A 84 0.92 4.91 -5.73
C ALA A 84 1.55 6.22 -6.26
N ARG A 85 1.46 6.45 -7.58
CA ARG A 85 1.94 7.68 -8.21
C ARG A 85 1.16 8.90 -7.75
N SER A 86 -0.17 8.80 -7.74
CA SER A 86 -1.05 9.90 -7.38
C SER A 86 -0.84 10.37 -5.95
N ILE A 87 -0.72 9.45 -4.99
CA ILE A 87 -0.48 9.83 -3.60
C ILE A 87 0.93 10.37 -3.39
N ARG A 88 1.93 9.78 -4.05
CA ARG A 88 3.31 10.27 -4.05
C ARG A 88 3.41 11.72 -4.53
N GLU A 89 2.81 12.02 -5.66
CA GLU A 89 2.80 13.36 -6.26
C GLU A 89 2.04 14.36 -5.38
N LYS A 90 0.85 13.96 -4.90
CA LYS A 90 0.01 14.81 -4.06
C LYS A 90 0.69 15.20 -2.74
N MET A 91 1.43 14.30 -2.13
CA MET A 91 2.12 14.50 -0.86
C MET A 91 3.57 14.98 -1.01
N GLY A 92 4.12 14.99 -2.23
CA GLY A 92 5.50 15.38 -2.49
C GLY A 92 6.53 14.46 -1.86
N THR A 93 6.24 13.15 -1.80
CA THR A 93 7.12 12.15 -1.19
C THR A 93 8.04 11.49 -2.22
N ILE A 94 9.12 10.86 -1.76
CA ILE A 94 10.03 10.08 -2.61
C ILE A 94 9.35 8.77 -3.05
N TRP A 95 8.61 8.13 -2.12
CA TRP A 95 7.90 6.88 -2.35
C TRP A 95 6.40 7.06 -2.18
N GLY A 96 5.62 6.37 -2.98
CA GLY A 96 4.19 6.21 -2.82
C GLY A 96 3.82 4.73 -2.82
N ILE A 97 2.91 4.33 -1.94
CA ILE A 97 2.33 2.98 -1.93
C ILE A 97 0.89 3.06 -2.42
N GLY A 98 0.50 2.16 -3.33
CA GLY A 98 -0.87 1.91 -3.73
C GLY A 98 -1.28 0.49 -3.36
N GLU A 99 -2.46 0.30 -2.78
CA GLU A 99 -2.98 -1.02 -2.44
C GLU A 99 -4.47 -1.11 -2.74
N THR A 100 -4.86 -2.17 -3.45
CA THR A 100 -6.23 -2.44 -3.87
C THR A 100 -6.49 -3.94 -3.91
N GLY A 101 -7.68 -4.39 -3.46
CA GLY A 101 -7.94 -5.83 -3.43
C GLY A 101 -9.32 -6.22 -2.96
N ALA A 102 -9.45 -7.49 -2.56
CA ALA A 102 -10.64 -8.11 -2.01
C ALA A 102 -10.26 -8.88 -0.74
N SER A 103 -10.37 -8.25 0.43
CA SER A 103 -9.99 -8.89 1.71
C SER A 103 -10.88 -10.09 2.06
N GLY A 104 -12.13 -10.12 1.58
CA GLY A 104 -13.08 -11.20 1.88
C GLY A 104 -14.26 -10.74 2.76
N PRO A 105 -15.16 -11.64 3.16
CA PRO A 105 -15.19 -13.07 2.82
C PRO A 105 -15.57 -13.38 1.38
N SER A 106 -16.18 -12.45 0.66
CA SER A 106 -16.50 -12.55 -0.78
C SER A 106 -15.46 -11.84 -1.63
N GLY A 107 -15.46 -12.15 -2.92
CA GLY A 107 -14.64 -11.43 -3.91
C GLY A 107 -15.15 -10.02 -4.17
N ASN A 108 -14.48 -9.31 -5.06
CA ASN A 108 -14.86 -7.97 -5.48
C ASN A 108 -15.77 -7.98 -6.71
N PRO A 109 -16.45 -6.85 -7.04
CA PRO A 109 -17.32 -6.76 -8.21
C PRO A 109 -16.61 -6.93 -9.56
N TYR A 110 -15.29 -6.95 -9.56
CA TYR A 110 -14.45 -7.07 -10.77
C TYR A 110 -14.09 -8.52 -11.12
N GLY A 111 -14.59 -9.50 -10.34
CA GLY A 111 -14.39 -10.92 -10.57
C GLY A 111 -13.19 -11.54 -9.85
N ASN A 112 -12.48 -10.80 -9.01
CA ASN A 112 -11.38 -11.34 -8.22
C ASN A 112 -11.91 -12.07 -6.98
N PRO A 113 -11.37 -13.24 -6.63
CA PRO A 113 -11.76 -13.98 -5.42
C PRO A 113 -11.29 -13.27 -4.15
N PRO A 114 -11.82 -13.65 -2.96
CA PRO A 114 -11.27 -13.18 -1.70
C PRO A 114 -9.80 -13.59 -1.56
N GLY A 115 -9.00 -12.73 -0.95
CA GLY A 115 -7.56 -12.92 -0.83
C GLY A 115 -6.74 -12.44 -2.04
N HIS A 116 -7.40 -11.89 -3.07
CA HIS A 116 -6.71 -11.19 -4.16
C HIS A 116 -6.39 -9.76 -3.74
N ALA A 117 -5.14 -9.36 -3.92
CA ALA A 117 -4.73 -7.96 -3.81
C ALA A 117 -3.64 -7.62 -4.81
N VAL A 118 -3.54 -6.35 -5.11
CA VAL A 118 -2.43 -5.77 -5.85
C VAL A 118 -1.83 -4.67 -4.99
N VAL A 119 -0.53 -4.74 -4.78
CA VAL A 119 0.25 -3.70 -4.13
C VAL A 119 1.26 -3.14 -5.10
N ALA A 120 1.44 -1.84 -5.07
CA ALA A 120 2.40 -1.13 -5.92
C ALA A 120 3.20 -0.13 -5.09
N VAL A 121 4.44 0.05 -5.48
CA VAL A 121 5.32 1.10 -4.96
C VAL A 121 5.82 1.91 -6.15
N SER A 122 5.72 3.23 -6.04
CA SER A 122 6.21 4.21 -7.01
C SER A 122 7.27 5.10 -6.37
N GLY A 123 8.37 5.32 -7.05
CA GLY A 123 9.49 6.13 -6.59
C GLY A 123 10.65 6.09 -7.58
N PRO A 124 11.90 6.11 -7.12
CA PRO A 124 13.06 5.90 -7.98
C PRO A 124 13.01 4.60 -8.77
N ILE A 125 12.37 3.58 -8.20
CA ILE A 125 12.03 2.31 -8.85
C ILE A 125 10.55 2.09 -8.67
N GLU A 126 9.87 1.60 -9.71
CA GLU A 126 8.46 1.25 -9.64
C GLU A 126 8.24 -0.24 -9.80
N ARG A 127 7.33 -0.79 -9.01
CA ARG A 127 6.88 -2.17 -9.15
C ARG A 127 5.48 -2.37 -8.60
N ALA A 128 4.73 -3.24 -9.25
CA ALA A 128 3.47 -3.77 -8.74
C ALA A 128 3.53 -5.29 -8.68
N ILE A 129 2.95 -5.87 -7.64
CA ILE A 129 2.83 -7.31 -7.44
C ILE A 129 1.39 -7.69 -7.16
N ILE A 130 1.01 -8.90 -7.57
CA ILE A 130 -0.30 -9.50 -7.30
C ILE A 130 -0.14 -10.53 -6.20
N LEU A 131 -1.04 -10.48 -5.21
CA LEU A 131 -1.15 -11.48 -4.16
C LEU A 131 -2.42 -12.31 -4.38
N ALA A 132 -2.31 -13.58 -4.04
CA ALA A 132 -3.44 -14.51 -3.98
C ALA A 132 -3.26 -15.40 -2.75
N THR A 133 -3.88 -15.04 -1.63
CA THR A 133 -3.73 -15.80 -0.38
C THR A 133 -4.52 -17.10 -0.37
N GLY A 134 -5.53 -17.21 -1.22
CA GLY A 134 -6.45 -18.35 -1.25
C GLY A 134 -7.37 -18.43 -0.02
N ARG A 135 -7.46 -17.38 0.80
CA ARG A 135 -8.23 -17.35 2.04
C ARG A 135 -9.41 -16.39 1.94
N ALA A 136 -10.49 -16.72 2.65
CA ALA A 136 -11.65 -15.84 2.79
C ALA A 136 -11.66 -15.05 4.12
N ASP A 137 -10.69 -15.30 5.01
CA ASP A 137 -10.54 -14.60 6.29
C ASP A 137 -10.10 -13.15 6.03
N ARG A 138 -11.05 -12.23 6.27
CA ARG A 138 -10.88 -10.81 5.95
C ARG A 138 -9.70 -10.17 6.68
N GLU A 139 -9.63 -10.35 7.99
CA GLU A 139 -8.59 -9.73 8.81
C GLU A 139 -7.21 -10.31 8.48
N ALA A 140 -7.12 -11.62 8.33
CA ALA A 140 -5.88 -12.27 7.92
C ALA A 140 -5.37 -11.77 6.55
N ASN A 141 -6.29 -11.51 5.63
CA ASN A 141 -5.95 -10.95 4.32
C ASN A 141 -5.48 -9.49 4.43
N MET A 142 -6.12 -8.66 5.25
CA MET A 142 -5.68 -7.27 5.49
C MET A 142 -4.23 -7.22 5.99
N TRP A 143 -3.89 -8.08 6.95
CA TRP A 143 -2.52 -8.20 7.46
C TRP A 143 -1.52 -8.69 6.40
N ALA A 144 -1.91 -9.68 5.61
CA ALA A 144 -1.05 -10.22 4.53
C ALA A 144 -0.76 -9.16 3.45
N PHE A 145 -1.78 -8.38 3.06
CA PHE A 145 -1.66 -7.32 2.07
C PHE A 145 -0.77 -6.17 2.56
N ALA A 146 -0.99 -5.74 3.82
CA ALA A 146 -0.15 -4.71 4.43
C ALA A 146 1.32 -5.15 4.53
N LYS A 147 1.56 -6.40 4.94
CA LYS A 147 2.91 -6.96 4.97
C LYS A 147 3.56 -6.93 3.59
N ALA A 148 2.87 -7.39 2.56
CA ALA A 148 3.42 -7.43 1.22
C ALA A 148 3.75 -6.03 0.66
N ALA A 149 2.94 -5.02 0.97
CA ALA A 149 3.20 -3.64 0.57
C ALA A 149 4.46 -3.07 1.25
N LEU A 150 4.63 -3.35 2.54
CA LEU A 150 5.78 -2.88 3.31
C LEU A 150 7.07 -3.64 2.96
N ASP A 151 6.98 -4.95 2.69
CA ASP A 151 8.10 -5.75 2.20
C ASP A 151 8.56 -5.24 0.82
N LEU A 152 7.63 -4.94 -0.09
CA LEU A 152 7.94 -4.40 -1.41
C LEU A 152 8.62 -3.02 -1.30
N LEU A 153 8.13 -2.15 -0.42
CA LEU A 153 8.78 -0.86 -0.16
C LEU A 153 10.21 -1.05 0.35
N ALA A 154 10.43 -1.96 1.32
CA ALA A 154 11.76 -2.23 1.86
C ALA A 154 12.71 -2.76 0.78
N GLU A 155 12.24 -3.70 -0.06
CA GLU A 155 13.03 -4.24 -1.17
C GLU A 155 13.48 -3.13 -2.15
N LEU A 156 12.54 -2.28 -2.59
CA LEU A 156 12.84 -1.25 -3.59
C LEU A 156 13.68 -0.12 -2.99
N ALA A 157 13.45 0.26 -1.73
CA ALA A 157 14.29 1.24 -1.04
C ALA A 157 15.74 0.76 -0.89
N ALA A 158 15.94 -0.54 -0.61
CA ALA A 158 17.28 -1.12 -0.55
C ALA A 158 17.97 -1.16 -1.93
N GLN A 159 17.22 -1.39 -3.01
CA GLN A 159 17.76 -1.37 -4.37
C GLN A 159 18.13 0.03 -4.84
N SER A 160 17.37 1.05 -4.45
CA SER A 160 17.60 2.44 -4.85
C SER A 160 18.77 3.11 -4.13
N ALA A 161 19.25 2.53 -3.03
CA ALA A 161 20.37 3.04 -2.23
C ALA A 161 21.76 2.62 -2.78
N LYS A 162 21.78 1.79 -3.83
CA LYS A 162 23.00 1.34 -4.52
C LYS A 162 23.31 2.23 -5.70
#